data_3439953c266b83c2e265a37307a8ab88
#
_entry.id   3439953c266b83c2e265a37307a8ab88
#
_cell.length_a   1.000
_cell.length_b   1.000
_cell.length_c   1.000
_cell.angle_alpha   90.00
_cell.angle_beta   90.00
_cell.angle_gamma   90.00
#
_symmetry.space_group_name_H-M   'P 1'
#
loop_
_entity.id
_entity.type
_entity.pdbx_description
1 polymer ?
#
loop_
_entity_poly.entity_id
_entity_poly.type
_entity_poly.pdbx_seq_one_letter_code
_entity_poly.pdbx_strand_id
1 'polypeptide(L)'
;MFDSLVDFLKTNIDELNGHEVQISSEFKEHHNEDSKYIIKNWLFSSPEYRKWRITRLDGGKKLQVFNTVAYPNFDSEMPILGADILWFGNSQKLLAILDYQPLIQEGKYLEKYCSSLGSIKKKYSAFDNNKMKNIYDSKKYFSPWVIICRGNKLNLDRDLNNIFHSFVNNYLNIYKSNPVNQFLNAEEIKINQIKYDKYSFEKDPADKLFKSFFGEKWTKKFINKFLFTLNNEIIY
;
A
#
# COMPACT_ATOMS: atom_id res chain seq x y z
N MET A 1 3.16 16.70 5.13
CA MET A 1 4.28 16.20 4.29
C MET A 1 3.73 15.40 3.14
N PHE A 2 3.12 14.42 3.07
CA PHE A 2 2.72 13.58 1.94
C PHE A 2 1.43 14.00 1.20
N ASP A 3 1.01 15.26 1.31
CA ASP A 3 -0.24 15.74 0.68
C ASP A 3 -0.17 15.64 -0.85
N SER A 4 0.99 15.94 -1.45
CA SER A 4 1.20 15.80 -2.89
C SER A 4 1.01 14.35 -3.40
N LEU A 5 1.36 13.33 -2.60
CA LEU A 5 1.13 11.93 -2.95
C LEU A 5 -0.36 11.56 -2.87
N VAL A 6 -1.06 12.10 -1.86
CA VAL A 6 -2.52 11.93 -1.73
C VAL A 6 -3.24 12.55 -2.93
N ASP A 7 -2.90 13.80 -3.27
CA ASP A 7 -3.53 14.52 -4.38
C ASP A 7 -3.25 13.84 -5.71
N PHE A 8 -2.02 13.38 -5.94
CA PHE A 8 -1.66 12.60 -7.12
C PHE A 8 -2.48 11.32 -7.26
N LEU A 9 -2.67 10.56 -6.17
CA LEU A 9 -3.49 9.35 -6.21
C LEU A 9 -4.96 9.67 -6.49
N LYS A 10 -5.52 10.69 -5.86
CA LYS A 10 -6.91 11.11 -6.10
C LYS A 10 -7.14 11.46 -7.57
N THR A 11 -6.23 12.23 -8.18
CA THR A 11 -6.31 12.56 -9.61
C THR A 11 -6.31 11.30 -10.47
N ASN A 12 -5.39 10.36 -10.21
CA ASN A 12 -5.37 9.11 -10.99
C ASN A 12 -6.62 8.24 -10.78
N ILE A 13 -7.17 8.21 -9.56
CA ILE A 13 -8.40 7.48 -9.26
C ILE A 13 -9.59 8.10 -9.97
N ASP A 14 -9.69 9.43 -10.01
CA ASP A 14 -10.73 10.15 -10.77
C ASP A 14 -10.65 9.84 -12.26
N GLU A 15 -9.44 9.78 -12.84
CA GLU A 15 -9.22 9.37 -14.24
C GLU A 15 -9.68 7.93 -14.55
N LEU A 16 -9.75 7.08 -13.52
CA LEU A 16 -10.30 5.71 -13.59
C LEU A 16 -11.81 5.65 -13.28
N ASN A 17 -12.53 6.78 -13.34
CA ASN A 17 -13.92 6.88 -12.92
C ASN A 17 -14.16 6.37 -11.48
N GLY A 18 -13.17 6.55 -10.62
CA GLY A 18 -13.26 6.18 -9.22
C GLY A 18 -14.13 7.15 -8.43
N HIS A 19 -14.74 6.64 -7.39
CA HIS A 19 -15.55 7.45 -6.47
C HIS A 19 -15.14 7.17 -5.02
N GLU A 20 -15.23 8.20 -4.18
CA GLU A 20 -14.97 8.06 -2.74
C GLU A 20 -16.11 7.26 -2.09
N VAL A 21 -15.73 6.19 -1.40
CA VAL A 21 -16.64 5.35 -0.62
C VAL A 21 -16.76 5.94 0.78
N GLN A 22 -17.98 6.07 1.27
CA GLN A 22 -18.22 6.58 2.61
C GLN A 22 -17.69 5.59 3.65
N ILE A 23 -16.84 6.08 4.55
CA ILE A 23 -16.31 5.36 5.70
C ILE A 23 -16.83 5.97 6.99
N SER A 24 -16.83 5.19 8.07
CA SER A 24 -17.21 5.69 9.41
C SER A 24 -16.40 6.93 9.77
N SER A 25 -17.05 7.93 10.39
CA SER A 25 -16.40 9.17 10.84
C SER A 25 -15.24 8.89 11.80
N GLU A 26 -15.34 7.84 12.62
CA GLU A 26 -14.26 7.40 13.52
C GLU A 26 -12.99 6.94 12.79
N PHE A 27 -13.10 6.59 11.48
CA PHE A 27 -11.95 6.20 10.65
C PHE A 27 -11.56 7.27 9.64
N LYS A 28 -12.50 8.14 9.22
CA LYS A 28 -12.21 9.19 8.23
C LYS A 28 -11.13 10.14 8.73
N GLU A 29 -11.27 10.60 9.97
CA GLU A 29 -10.27 11.38 10.69
C GLU A 29 -10.34 11.03 12.18
N HIS A 30 -9.20 10.74 12.78
CA HIS A 30 -9.11 10.42 14.19
C HIS A 30 -7.89 11.08 14.82
N HIS A 31 -8.05 11.56 16.04
CA HIS A 31 -7.01 12.21 16.82
C HIS A 31 -6.78 11.40 18.10
N ASN A 32 -5.52 11.30 18.53
CA ASN A 32 -5.27 10.81 19.87
C ASN A 32 -5.65 11.88 20.93
N GLU A 33 -5.73 11.51 22.21
CA GLU A 33 -6.26 12.33 23.29
C GLU A 33 -5.61 13.74 23.37
N ASP A 34 -4.30 13.83 23.14
CA ASP A 34 -3.55 15.09 23.19
C ASP A 34 -3.35 15.73 21.79
N SER A 35 -4.04 15.22 20.79
CA SER A 35 -4.00 15.68 19.38
C SER A 35 -2.58 15.77 18.77
N LYS A 36 -1.62 15.05 19.31
CA LYS A 36 -0.25 14.97 18.75
C LYS A 36 -0.15 14.07 17.53
N TYR A 37 -1.09 13.14 17.38
CA TYR A 37 -1.19 12.23 16.25
C TYR A 37 -2.57 12.36 15.62
N ILE A 38 -2.57 12.62 14.32
CA ILE A 38 -3.79 12.74 13.51
C ILE A 38 -3.69 11.73 12.39
N ILE A 39 -4.69 10.86 12.26
CA ILE A 39 -4.79 9.94 11.14
C ILE A 39 -5.98 10.32 10.27
N LYS A 40 -5.75 10.42 8.95
CA LYS A 40 -6.78 10.69 7.94
C LYS A 40 -6.79 9.54 6.93
N ASN A 41 -7.98 9.14 6.54
CA ASN A 41 -8.16 8.03 5.64
C ASN A 41 -9.17 8.37 4.54
N TRP A 42 -8.92 7.83 3.36
CA TRP A 42 -9.80 7.86 2.21
C TRP A 42 -9.95 6.46 1.66
N LEU A 43 -11.12 6.16 1.15
CA LEU A 43 -11.45 4.90 0.51
C LEU A 43 -12.11 5.19 -0.83
N PHE A 44 -11.65 4.55 -1.86
CA PHE A 44 -12.18 4.67 -3.21
C PHE A 44 -12.52 3.31 -3.78
N SER A 45 -13.45 3.30 -4.74
CA SER A 45 -13.77 2.18 -5.61
C SER A 45 -13.87 2.68 -7.04
N SER A 46 -13.53 1.83 -8.00
CA SER A 46 -13.67 2.08 -9.45
C SER A 46 -14.06 0.79 -10.15
N PRO A 47 -14.35 0.82 -11.47
CA PRO A 47 -14.55 -0.39 -12.24
C PRO A 47 -13.38 -1.38 -12.17
N GLU A 48 -12.15 -0.91 -12.00
CA GLU A 48 -10.93 -1.71 -11.97
C GLU A 48 -10.55 -2.18 -10.56
N TYR A 49 -10.87 -1.37 -9.55
CA TYR A 49 -10.42 -1.59 -8.16
C TYR A 49 -11.60 -1.63 -7.21
N ARG A 50 -11.83 -2.79 -6.58
CA ARG A 50 -12.85 -2.93 -5.53
C ARG A 50 -12.56 -2.10 -4.29
N LYS A 51 -11.28 -1.80 -4.05
CA LYS A 51 -10.82 -1.05 -2.87
C LYS A 51 -9.48 -0.40 -3.15
N TRP A 52 -9.43 0.92 -3.06
CA TRP A 52 -8.19 1.67 -3.01
C TRP A 52 -8.21 2.56 -1.77
N ARG A 53 -7.44 2.19 -0.76
CA ARG A 53 -7.34 2.95 0.47
C ARG A 53 -6.09 3.81 0.51
N ILE A 54 -6.22 5.00 1.10
CA ILE A 54 -5.13 5.91 1.38
C ILE A 54 -5.20 6.25 2.87
N THR A 55 -4.09 6.13 3.57
CA THR A 55 -3.94 6.48 4.98
C THR A 55 -2.79 7.46 5.14
N ARG A 56 -3.02 8.56 5.82
CA ARG A 56 -2.02 9.54 6.21
C ARG A 56 -2.02 9.73 7.71
N LEU A 57 -0.90 9.48 8.37
CA LEU A 57 -0.72 9.77 9.77
C LEU A 57 0.25 10.95 9.92
N ASP A 58 -0.15 11.94 10.68
CA ASP A 58 0.64 13.10 11.05
C ASP A 58 0.95 13.06 12.55
N GLY A 59 2.20 12.87 12.90
CA GLY A 59 2.77 12.95 14.25
C GLY A 59 3.82 14.07 14.34
N GLY A 60 3.63 15.14 13.57
CA GLY A 60 4.53 16.29 13.52
C GLY A 60 5.95 15.89 13.08
N LYS A 61 6.96 16.43 13.79
CA LYS A 61 8.36 16.10 13.53
C LYS A 61 8.76 14.70 13.98
N LYS A 62 7.94 14.01 14.77
CA LYS A 62 8.28 12.68 15.28
C LYS A 62 8.12 11.62 14.19
N LEU A 63 6.97 11.63 13.52
CA LEU A 63 6.62 10.62 12.52
C LEU A 63 5.58 11.16 11.56
N GLN A 64 5.81 10.95 10.27
CA GLN A 64 4.81 11.09 9.22
C GLN A 64 4.67 9.75 8.52
N VAL A 65 3.45 9.29 8.27
CA VAL A 65 3.20 8.05 7.51
C VAL A 65 2.28 8.34 6.35
N PHE A 66 2.61 7.77 5.21
CA PHE A 66 1.74 7.63 4.06
C PHE A 66 1.68 6.15 3.69
N ASN A 67 0.47 5.61 3.64
CA ASN A 67 0.25 4.23 3.23
C ASN A 67 -0.89 4.19 2.22
N THR A 68 -0.73 3.43 1.16
CA THR A 68 -1.80 3.16 0.20
C THR A 68 -1.75 1.72 -0.27
N VAL A 69 -2.94 1.14 -0.44
CA VAL A 69 -3.10 -0.21 -1.00
C VAL A 69 -4.28 -0.20 -1.95
N ALA A 70 -4.05 -0.64 -3.19
CA ALA A 70 -5.08 -0.83 -4.19
C ALA A 70 -5.30 -2.32 -4.45
N TYR A 71 -6.54 -2.76 -4.22
CA TYR A 71 -6.99 -4.13 -4.48
C TYR A 71 -7.76 -4.15 -5.80
N PRO A 72 -7.26 -4.84 -6.84
CA PRO A 72 -8.03 -5.07 -8.05
C PRO A 72 -9.35 -5.77 -7.76
N ASN A 73 -10.32 -5.64 -8.66
CA ASN A 73 -11.56 -6.40 -8.60
C ASN A 73 -11.27 -7.91 -8.70
N PHE A 74 -12.20 -8.75 -8.26
CA PHE A 74 -12.01 -10.21 -8.25
C PHE A 74 -12.02 -10.85 -9.65
N ASP A 75 -12.32 -10.08 -10.67
CA ASP A 75 -12.20 -10.47 -12.08
C ASP A 75 -10.84 -10.11 -12.71
N SER A 76 -9.94 -9.49 -11.94
CA SER A 76 -8.59 -9.12 -12.40
C SER A 76 -7.50 -9.78 -11.56
N GLU A 77 -6.61 -10.54 -12.22
CA GLU A 77 -5.45 -11.20 -11.59
C GLU A 77 -4.27 -10.27 -11.33
N MET A 78 -4.44 -8.95 -11.54
CA MET A 78 -3.40 -7.96 -11.21
C MET A 78 -2.93 -8.10 -9.77
N PRO A 79 -1.64 -7.86 -9.48
CA PRO A 79 -1.13 -7.83 -8.12
C PRO A 79 -1.76 -6.68 -7.32
N ILE A 80 -1.73 -6.79 -6.00
CA ILE A 80 -2.13 -5.70 -5.11
C ILE A 80 -1.03 -4.64 -5.12
N LEU A 81 -1.35 -3.37 -5.44
CA LEU A 81 -0.39 -2.28 -5.27
C LEU A 81 -0.28 -1.95 -3.79
N GLY A 82 0.94 -1.93 -3.25
CA GLY A 82 1.22 -1.52 -1.87
C GLY A 82 2.35 -0.50 -1.78
N ALA A 83 2.12 0.59 -1.07
CA ALA A 83 3.15 1.57 -0.72
C ALA A 83 3.04 1.94 0.75
N ASP A 84 4.17 1.85 1.45
CA ASP A 84 4.31 2.24 2.85
C ASP A 84 5.52 3.15 3.01
N ILE A 85 5.28 4.42 3.41
CA ILE A 85 6.29 5.46 3.47
C ILE A 85 6.25 6.12 4.84
N LEU A 86 7.34 6.01 5.59
CA LEU A 86 7.50 6.57 6.92
C LEU A 86 8.66 7.59 6.93
N TRP A 87 8.37 8.77 7.42
CA TRP A 87 9.37 9.81 7.65
C TRP A 87 9.52 10.10 9.14
N PHE A 88 10.73 9.90 9.64
CA PHE A 88 11.14 10.20 11.01
C PHE A 88 11.89 11.53 11.01
N GLY A 89 11.18 12.64 11.16
CA GLY A 89 11.71 14.00 10.99
C GLY A 89 12.82 14.33 11.99
N ASN A 90 12.72 13.89 13.25
CA ASN A 90 13.77 14.14 14.25
C ASN A 90 15.11 13.51 13.88
N SER A 91 15.12 12.37 13.22
CA SER A 91 16.33 11.67 12.76
C SER A 91 16.62 11.87 11.28
N GLN A 92 15.76 12.58 10.55
CA GLN A 92 15.85 12.78 9.10
C GLN A 92 15.96 11.46 8.33
N LYS A 93 15.18 10.45 8.74
CA LYS A 93 15.20 9.10 8.16
C LYS A 93 13.92 8.81 7.40
N LEU A 94 14.07 8.33 6.17
CA LEU A 94 13.01 7.76 5.37
C LEU A 94 13.06 6.23 5.42
N LEU A 95 11.90 5.61 5.61
CA LEU A 95 11.65 4.21 5.24
C LEU A 95 10.56 4.21 4.17
N ALA A 96 10.83 3.63 3.01
CA ALA A 96 9.82 3.44 1.97
C ALA A 96 9.86 2.01 1.47
N ILE A 97 8.68 1.41 1.31
CA ILE A 97 8.48 0.08 0.71
C ILE A 97 7.42 0.26 -0.37
N LEU A 98 7.78 -0.01 -1.63
CA LEU A 98 6.88 0.06 -2.78
C LEU A 98 6.91 -1.28 -3.49
N ASP A 99 5.75 -1.90 -3.70
CA ASP A 99 5.68 -3.19 -4.36
C ASP A 99 4.36 -3.43 -5.11
N TYR A 100 4.43 -4.24 -6.15
CA TYR A 100 3.29 -4.93 -6.73
C TYR A 100 3.23 -6.31 -6.09
N GLN A 101 2.42 -6.43 -5.06
CA GLN A 101 2.33 -7.60 -4.19
C GLN A 101 1.59 -8.72 -4.91
N PRO A 102 2.31 -9.78 -5.33
CA PRO A 102 1.76 -10.78 -6.23
C PRO A 102 0.72 -11.65 -5.54
N LEU A 103 -0.33 -12.03 -6.27
CA LEU A 103 -1.34 -12.98 -5.80
C LEU A 103 -0.78 -14.40 -5.74
N ILE A 104 0.16 -14.73 -6.64
CA ILE A 104 0.88 -16.01 -6.68
C ILE A 104 2.36 -15.80 -6.97
N GLN A 105 3.19 -16.76 -6.60
CA GLN A 105 4.66 -16.71 -6.78
C GLN A 105 5.13 -17.54 -8.00
N GLU A 106 4.30 -17.65 -9.02
CA GLU A 106 4.67 -18.30 -10.26
C GLU A 106 5.56 -17.39 -11.13
N GLY A 107 6.67 -17.94 -11.67
CA GLY A 107 7.67 -17.15 -12.39
C GLY A 107 7.12 -16.35 -13.57
N LYS A 108 6.24 -16.93 -14.38
CA LYS A 108 5.61 -16.26 -15.54
C LYS A 108 4.66 -15.14 -15.10
N TYR A 109 3.91 -15.36 -14.01
CA TYR A 109 3.05 -14.33 -13.43
C TYR A 109 3.89 -13.15 -12.91
N LEU A 110 4.93 -13.46 -12.13
CA LEU A 110 5.84 -12.43 -11.58
C LEU A 110 6.52 -11.63 -12.70
N GLU A 111 6.99 -12.30 -13.74
CA GLU A 111 7.62 -11.64 -14.89
C GLU A 111 6.63 -10.70 -15.59
N LYS A 112 5.40 -11.17 -15.85
CA LYS A 112 4.37 -10.38 -16.53
C LYS A 112 3.96 -9.13 -15.74
N TYR A 113 3.72 -9.27 -14.43
CA TYR A 113 3.08 -8.21 -13.65
C TYR A 113 4.01 -7.40 -12.75
N CYS A 114 5.18 -7.93 -12.39
CA CYS A 114 6.03 -7.31 -11.38
C CYS A 114 7.43 -6.90 -11.91
N SER A 115 7.92 -7.50 -12.99
CA SER A 115 9.33 -7.32 -13.46
C SER A 115 9.67 -5.88 -13.81
N SER A 116 8.70 -5.09 -14.26
CA SER A 116 8.89 -3.68 -14.60
C SER A 116 9.33 -2.80 -13.42
N LEU A 117 9.08 -3.24 -12.16
CA LEU A 117 9.67 -2.61 -10.98
C LEU A 117 11.20 -2.60 -11.02
N GLY A 118 11.82 -3.60 -11.67
CA GLY A 118 13.27 -3.65 -11.83
C GLY A 118 13.84 -2.46 -12.60
N SER A 119 13.10 -1.93 -13.58
CA SER A 119 13.48 -0.72 -14.32
C SER A 119 13.37 0.53 -13.46
N ILE A 120 12.32 0.64 -12.63
CA ILE A 120 12.15 1.74 -11.67
C ILE A 120 13.28 1.70 -10.64
N LYS A 121 13.63 0.53 -10.10
CA LYS A 121 14.75 0.36 -9.17
C LYS A 121 16.07 0.86 -9.76
N LYS A 122 16.37 0.50 -11.00
CA LYS A 122 17.60 0.98 -11.70
C LYS A 122 17.63 2.49 -11.87
N LYS A 123 16.48 3.08 -12.24
CA LYS A 123 16.36 4.54 -12.42
C LYS A 123 16.52 5.32 -11.12
N TYR A 124 16.03 4.76 -10.01
CA TYR A 124 16.04 5.39 -8.69
C TYR A 124 16.83 4.58 -7.67
N SER A 125 18.07 4.22 -7.99
CA SER A 125 18.92 3.32 -7.18
C SER A 125 19.11 3.79 -5.73
N ALA A 126 19.00 5.10 -5.45
CA ALA A 126 19.02 5.63 -4.09
C ALA A 126 17.83 5.12 -3.22
N PHE A 127 16.75 4.64 -3.86
CA PHE A 127 15.58 4.04 -3.21
C PHE A 127 15.62 2.51 -3.13
N ASP A 128 16.66 1.86 -3.64
CA ASP A 128 16.86 0.41 -3.54
C ASP A 128 18.16 0.10 -2.81
N ASN A 129 18.22 0.46 -1.54
CA ASN A 129 19.43 0.37 -0.73
C ASN A 129 19.32 -0.58 0.45
N ASN A 130 18.22 -1.33 0.58
CA ASN A 130 18.00 -2.24 1.70
C ASN A 130 17.30 -3.54 1.28
N LYS A 131 17.48 -4.56 2.12
CA LYS A 131 16.78 -5.83 2.03
C LYS A 131 15.57 -5.83 2.96
N MET A 132 14.54 -6.59 2.60
CA MET A 132 13.39 -6.85 3.46
C MET A 132 13.87 -7.45 4.79
N LYS A 133 13.35 -6.93 5.91
CA LYS A 133 13.56 -7.56 7.20
C LYS A 133 12.75 -8.86 7.28
N ASN A 134 13.26 -9.83 8.07
CA ASN A 134 12.60 -11.13 8.31
C ASN A 134 11.26 -11.04 9.08
N ILE A 135 10.60 -9.88 9.10
CA ILE A 135 9.27 -9.70 9.69
C ILE A 135 8.19 -10.26 8.76
N TYR A 136 8.44 -10.15 7.46
CA TYR A 136 7.53 -10.62 6.41
C TYR A 136 8.08 -11.85 5.72
N ASP A 137 7.20 -12.73 5.29
CA ASP A 137 7.53 -13.79 4.33
C ASP A 137 7.66 -13.17 2.93
N SER A 138 8.85 -12.64 2.66
CA SER A 138 9.15 -11.97 1.39
C SER A 138 8.98 -12.88 0.17
N LYS A 139 9.08 -14.19 0.34
CA LYS A 139 8.92 -15.17 -0.75
C LYS A 139 7.46 -15.47 -1.07
N LYS A 140 6.52 -15.03 -0.23
CA LYS A 140 5.10 -15.36 -0.38
C LYS A 140 4.26 -14.17 -0.84
N TYR A 141 4.52 -12.98 -0.30
CA TYR A 141 3.65 -11.82 -0.50
C TYR A 141 4.34 -10.60 -1.11
N PHE A 142 5.62 -10.69 -1.43
CA PHE A 142 6.36 -9.61 -2.07
C PHE A 142 6.96 -10.07 -3.39
N SER A 143 7.06 -9.13 -4.33
CA SER A 143 7.75 -9.40 -5.58
C SER A 143 9.26 -9.49 -5.38
N PRO A 144 10.00 -10.19 -6.27
CA PRO A 144 11.47 -10.16 -6.26
C PRO A 144 12.05 -8.76 -6.53
N TRP A 145 11.24 -7.85 -7.04
CA TRP A 145 11.65 -6.48 -7.41
C TRP A 145 11.14 -5.40 -6.44
N VAL A 146 10.66 -5.78 -5.26
CA VAL A 146 10.25 -4.80 -4.23
C VAL A 146 11.29 -3.71 -4.04
N ILE A 147 10.86 -2.46 -3.97
CA ILE A 147 11.70 -1.30 -3.74
C ILE A 147 11.71 -1.01 -2.24
N ILE A 148 12.89 -0.99 -1.62
CA ILE A 148 13.03 -0.73 -0.18
C ILE A 148 14.10 0.33 0.01
N CYS A 149 13.70 1.48 0.54
CA CYS A 149 14.62 2.55 0.90
C CYS A 149 14.69 2.74 2.42
N ARG A 150 15.90 2.86 2.92
CA ARG A 150 16.20 3.42 4.24
C ARG A 150 17.30 4.45 4.06
N GLY A 151 16.94 5.70 3.99
CA GLY A 151 17.88 6.76 3.64
C GLY A 151 17.80 7.96 4.55
N ASN A 152 18.93 8.66 4.61
CA ASN A 152 19.05 10.01 5.13
C ASN A 152 19.45 10.92 3.96
N LYS A 153 19.15 12.21 4.03
CA LYS A 153 19.63 13.22 3.07
C LYS A 153 19.11 13.06 1.62
N LEU A 154 18.01 12.36 1.41
CA LEU A 154 17.32 12.36 0.14
C LEU A 154 16.61 13.72 -0.06
N ASN A 155 16.55 14.20 -1.28
CA ASN A 155 15.62 15.29 -1.62
C ASN A 155 14.21 14.69 -1.68
N LEU A 156 13.56 14.62 -0.52
CA LEU A 156 12.30 13.89 -0.36
C LEU A 156 11.21 14.45 -1.27
N ASP A 157 11.10 15.77 -1.37
CA ASP A 157 10.02 16.40 -2.14
C ASP A 157 10.12 16.08 -3.64
N ARG A 158 11.35 16.04 -4.19
CA ARG A 158 11.58 15.73 -5.60
C ARG A 158 11.69 14.23 -5.85
N ASP A 159 12.59 13.57 -5.14
CA ASP A 159 12.98 12.21 -5.48
C ASP A 159 11.89 11.20 -5.07
N LEU A 160 11.23 11.42 -3.93
CA LEU A 160 10.11 10.59 -3.48
C LEU A 160 8.88 10.75 -4.40
N ASN A 161 8.52 11.98 -4.77
CA ASN A 161 7.42 12.21 -5.71
C ASN A 161 7.71 11.52 -7.05
N ASN A 162 8.92 11.68 -7.59
CA ASN A 162 9.28 11.11 -8.89
C ASN A 162 9.21 9.59 -8.92
N ILE A 163 9.74 8.92 -7.88
CA ILE A 163 9.68 7.46 -7.82
C ILE A 163 8.25 6.98 -7.60
N PHE A 164 7.49 7.63 -6.73
CA PHE A 164 6.11 7.27 -6.44
C PHE A 164 5.21 7.43 -7.68
N HIS A 165 5.34 8.55 -8.41
CA HIS A 165 4.62 8.75 -9.67
C HIS A 165 4.99 7.67 -10.71
N SER A 166 6.30 7.36 -10.84
CA SER A 166 6.74 6.30 -11.75
C SER A 166 6.17 4.94 -11.36
N PHE A 167 6.12 4.64 -10.08
CA PHE A 167 5.58 3.41 -9.52
C PHE A 167 4.07 3.27 -9.82
N VAL A 168 3.26 4.28 -9.51
CA VAL A 168 1.80 4.23 -9.73
C VAL A 168 1.49 4.22 -11.23
N ASN A 169 2.08 5.12 -12.02
CA ASN A 169 1.82 5.19 -13.45
C ASN A 169 2.19 3.89 -14.18
N ASN A 170 3.30 3.26 -13.80
CA ASN A 170 3.69 1.97 -14.36
C ASN A 170 2.68 0.87 -14.01
N TYR A 171 2.18 0.84 -12.78
CA TYR A 171 1.15 -0.12 -12.36
C TYR A 171 -0.14 0.03 -13.18
N LEU A 172 -0.61 1.26 -13.36
CA LEU A 172 -1.80 1.54 -14.17
C LEU A 172 -1.61 1.16 -15.64
N ASN A 173 -0.40 1.36 -16.18
CA ASN A 173 -0.08 0.94 -17.54
C ASN A 173 -0.06 -0.59 -17.70
N ILE A 174 0.44 -1.33 -16.71
CA ILE A 174 0.37 -2.80 -16.70
C ILE A 174 -1.09 -3.25 -16.73
N TYR A 175 -1.95 -2.64 -15.92
CA TYR A 175 -3.38 -2.94 -15.91
C TYR A 175 -4.00 -2.75 -17.29
N LYS A 176 -3.82 -1.58 -17.90
CA LYS A 176 -4.37 -1.25 -19.23
C LYS A 176 -3.87 -2.20 -20.33
N SER A 177 -2.64 -2.70 -20.21
CA SER A 177 -2.00 -3.59 -21.20
C SER A 177 -2.37 -5.07 -21.02
N ASN A 178 -3.02 -5.45 -19.93
CA ASN A 178 -3.32 -6.84 -19.60
C ASN A 178 -4.81 -7.03 -19.23
N PRO A 179 -5.72 -6.84 -20.19
CA PRO A 179 -7.17 -6.87 -19.90
C PRO A 179 -7.73 -8.28 -19.67
N VAL A 180 -6.93 -9.34 -19.92
CA VAL A 180 -7.39 -10.73 -19.81
C VAL A 180 -6.50 -11.51 -18.85
N ASN A 181 -7.12 -12.20 -17.90
CA ASN A 181 -6.46 -13.11 -16.98
C ASN A 181 -5.89 -14.33 -17.72
N GLN A 182 -4.72 -14.77 -17.31
CA GLN A 182 -3.99 -15.91 -17.90
C GLN A 182 -3.62 -16.97 -16.88
N PHE A 183 -3.58 -16.65 -15.60
CA PHE A 183 -3.03 -17.49 -14.53
C PHE A 183 -4.08 -17.88 -13.48
N LEU A 184 -5.09 -17.02 -13.23
CA LEU A 184 -6.05 -17.18 -12.16
C LEU A 184 -7.47 -16.92 -12.65
N ASN A 185 -8.42 -17.71 -12.16
CA ASN A 185 -9.85 -17.40 -12.28
C ASN A 185 -10.31 -16.50 -11.12
N ALA A 186 -11.56 -16.01 -11.19
CA ALA A 186 -12.11 -15.07 -10.22
C ALA A 186 -12.16 -15.60 -8.79
N GLU A 187 -12.42 -16.91 -8.61
CA GLU A 187 -12.45 -17.53 -7.29
C GLU A 187 -11.04 -17.63 -6.68
N GLU A 188 -10.06 -18.04 -7.45
CA GLU A 188 -8.65 -18.07 -7.04
C GLU A 188 -8.12 -16.69 -6.70
N ILE A 189 -8.48 -15.66 -7.48
CA ILE A 189 -8.14 -14.26 -7.20
C ILE A 189 -8.71 -13.84 -5.84
N LYS A 190 -10.00 -14.09 -5.60
CA LYS A 190 -10.67 -13.80 -4.33
C LYS A 190 -9.99 -14.50 -3.16
N ILE A 191 -9.73 -15.80 -3.28
CA ILE A 191 -9.05 -16.60 -2.27
C ILE A 191 -7.66 -16.03 -1.94
N ASN A 192 -6.88 -15.66 -2.95
CA ASN A 192 -5.55 -15.11 -2.74
C ASN A 192 -5.55 -13.71 -2.11
N GLN A 193 -6.52 -12.87 -2.44
CA GLN A 193 -6.71 -11.59 -1.74
C GLN A 193 -7.14 -11.77 -0.27
N ILE A 194 -7.97 -12.77 0.03
CA ILE A 194 -8.32 -13.13 1.43
C ILE A 194 -7.08 -13.59 2.18
N LYS A 195 -6.27 -14.47 1.59
CA LYS A 195 -5.00 -14.93 2.18
C LYS A 195 -4.04 -13.78 2.46
N TYR A 196 -3.96 -12.81 1.53
CA TYR A 196 -3.16 -11.60 1.71
C TYR A 196 -3.65 -10.76 2.90
N ASP A 197 -4.96 -10.50 3.00
CA ASP A 197 -5.52 -9.72 4.12
C ASP A 197 -5.29 -10.41 5.47
N LYS A 198 -5.47 -11.75 5.54
CA LYS A 198 -5.20 -12.53 6.77
C LYS A 198 -3.74 -12.43 7.18
N TYR A 199 -2.83 -12.66 6.25
CA TYR A 199 -1.40 -12.56 6.50
C TYR A 199 -1.00 -11.15 6.95
N SER A 200 -1.48 -10.13 6.25
CA SER A 200 -1.18 -8.73 6.59
C SER A 200 -1.74 -8.35 7.94
N PHE A 201 -2.96 -8.78 8.26
CA PHE A 201 -3.55 -8.59 9.59
C PHE A 201 -2.68 -9.16 10.72
N GLU A 202 -2.10 -10.34 10.52
CA GLU A 202 -1.27 -11.02 11.53
C GLU A 202 0.13 -10.43 11.67
N LYS A 203 0.70 -9.88 10.59
CA LYS A 203 2.12 -9.51 10.51
C LYS A 203 2.39 -8.01 10.42
N ASP A 204 1.35 -7.18 10.23
CA ASP A 204 1.54 -5.74 10.06
C ASP A 204 2.07 -5.08 11.34
N PRO A 205 3.27 -4.49 11.30
CA PRO A 205 3.84 -3.80 12.45
C PRO A 205 3.06 -2.54 12.85
N ALA A 206 2.16 -2.04 11.99
CA ALA A 206 1.30 -0.89 12.27
C ALA A 206 0.35 -1.14 13.43
N ASP A 207 0.00 -2.40 13.75
CA ASP A 207 -0.82 -2.74 14.93
C ASP A 207 -0.20 -2.19 16.22
N LYS A 208 1.09 -2.43 16.45
CA LYS A 208 1.79 -1.91 17.63
C LYS A 208 1.88 -0.39 17.64
N LEU A 209 2.10 0.21 16.48
CA LEU A 209 2.19 1.65 16.32
C LEU A 209 0.85 2.33 16.64
N PHE A 210 -0.24 1.86 16.02
CA PHE A 210 -1.57 2.40 16.24
C PHE A 210 -2.05 2.20 17.69
N LYS A 211 -1.79 1.04 18.30
CA LYS A 211 -2.10 0.81 19.72
C LYS A 211 -1.43 1.83 20.63
N SER A 212 -0.17 2.18 20.34
CA SER A 212 0.56 3.18 21.13
C SER A 212 0.05 4.61 20.96
N PHE A 213 -0.59 4.94 19.82
CA PHE A 213 -1.07 6.28 19.51
C PHE A 213 -2.56 6.48 19.82
N PHE A 214 -3.39 5.48 19.47
CA PHE A 214 -4.84 5.58 19.45
C PHE A 214 -5.56 4.59 20.39
N GLY A 215 -4.79 3.79 21.11
CA GLY A 215 -5.31 2.77 22.03
C GLY A 215 -5.77 1.48 21.33
N GLU A 216 -5.92 0.44 22.13
CA GLU A 216 -6.19 -0.92 21.63
C GLU A 216 -7.57 -1.07 20.98
N LYS A 217 -8.61 -0.49 21.60
CA LYS A 217 -10.00 -0.62 21.14
C LYS A 217 -10.21 -0.01 19.74
N TRP A 218 -9.70 1.19 19.52
CA TRP A 218 -9.79 1.86 18.23
C TRP A 218 -8.96 1.11 17.18
N THR A 219 -7.72 0.77 17.51
CA THR A 219 -6.81 0.05 16.61
C THR A 219 -7.39 -1.26 16.13
N LYS A 220 -7.94 -2.09 17.04
CA LYS A 220 -8.57 -3.36 16.65
C LYS A 220 -9.72 -3.16 15.66
N LYS A 221 -10.57 -2.15 15.88
CA LYS A 221 -11.65 -1.84 14.94
C LYS A 221 -11.10 -1.36 13.59
N PHE A 222 -10.12 -0.46 13.60
CA PHE A 222 -9.54 0.14 12.41
C PHE A 222 -8.88 -0.92 11.51
N ILE A 223 -8.07 -1.79 12.08
CA ILE A 223 -7.40 -2.85 11.34
C ILE A 223 -8.42 -3.82 10.71
N ASN A 224 -9.43 -4.26 11.47
CA ASN A 224 -10.42 -5.23 10.99
C ASN A 224 -11.44 -4.64 10.00
N LYS A 225 -11.88 -3.42 10.22
CA LYS A 225 -12.99 -2.83 9.46
C LYS A 225 -12.56 -1.89 8.35
N PHE A 226 -11.29 -1.46 8.34
CA PHE A 226 -10.77 -0.55 7.33
C PHE A 226 -9.54 -1.09 6.61
N LEU A 227 -8.49 -1.51 7.32
CA LEU A 227 -7.25 -1.95 6.66
C LEU A 227 -7.43 -3.29 5.93
N PHE A 228 -7.77 -4.35 6.64
CA PHE A 228 -7.80 -5.74 6.13
C PHE A 228 -9.22 -6.33 6.28
N THR A 229 -10.12 -5.88 5.45
CA THR A 229 -11.56 -6.19 5.58
C THR A 229 -11.94 -7.63 5.26
N LEU A 230 -11.08 -8.37 4.54
CA LEU A 230 -11.29 -9.78 4.20
C LEU A 230 -10.65 -10.76 5.20
N ASN A 231 -10.03 -10.27 6.28
CA ASN A 231 -9.32 -11.15 7.23
C ASN A 231 -10.23 -12.16 7.94
N ASN A 232 -11.53 -11.87 8.05
CA ASN A 232 -12.53 -12.73 8.69
C ASN A 232 -13.30 -13.63 7.72
N GLU A 233 -13.03 -13.53 6.40
CA GLU A 233 -13.66 -14.38 5.39
C GLU A 233 -13.23 -15.84 5.56
N ILE A 234 -14.20 -16.77 5.43
CA ILE A 234 -13.91 -18.20 5.46
C ILE A 234 -13.50 -18.64 4.04
N ILE A 235 -12.39 -19.35 3.95
CA ILE A 235 -11.94 -20.01 2.70
C ILE A 235 -12.40 -21.46 2.81
N TYR A 236 -13.34 -21.86 1.97
CA TYR A 236 -13.82 -23.23 1.85
C TYR A 236 -12.95 -24.03 0.89
#